data_667c2c0b9b9428991d1771f59a789afe
#
_entry.id   667c2c0b9b9428991d1771f59a789afe
#
_cell.length_a   1.000
_cell.length_b   1.000
_cell.length_c   1.000
_cell.angle_alpha   90.00
_cell.angle_beta   90.00
_cell.angle_gamma   90.00
#
_symmetry.space_group_name_H-M   'P 1'
#
loop_
_entity.id
_entity.type
_entity.pdbx_description
1 polymer ?
#
loop_
_entity_poly.entity_id
_entity_poly.type
_entity_poly.pdbx_seq_one_letter_code
_entity_poly.pdbx_strand_id
1 'polypeptide(L)'
;MSARLVVEACTGALCFQDGGRRGYQRQGLSGSGPMDRLALAAANALVGNALGIVALELGLGGGRFRLKGGDLWMALAGAPCALRVDGVPVPDHRAFPLSEGSTLAIEVPRRGVFAYLACAGGFAVPSILGSAALHQRAGLGGLHGRGLRTGDVIDGENTSPGEPGSFGIPGSLDPLPLETDAPVRVVLGPQADRFTPEAVALFTDAAFAVSHRADRMGIHLDGPALAHGPHGYNIVSDATVMGSVQVPGSGRPIVLMADRQTTGGYPKIATVISADLRRVAQRRPGEAIRFRAIPLAEAFALARERAALTDALPGAVRAHAASAGDRLAGANLAGAAVDAFADPLSDGP
;
A
#
# COMPACT_ATOMS: atom_id res chain seq x y z
N MET A 1 16.76 -22.95 6.90
CA MET A 1 17.22 -21.79 6.10
C MET A 1 16.06 -20.80 6.06
N SER A 2 16.31 -19.48 6.12
CA SER A 2 15.24 -18.48 6.04
C SER A 2 14.63 -18.44 4.64
N ALA A 3 13.32 -18.30 4.55
CA ALA A 3 12.60 -18.17 3.28
C ALA A 3 12.97 -16.84 2.59
N ARG A 4 13.20 -16.88 1.28
CA ARG A 4 13.67 -15.75 0.47
C ARG A 4 12.89 -15.63 -0.82
N LEU A 5 12.42 -14.44 -1.12
CA LEU A 5 11.84 -14.11 -2.42
C LEU A 5 12.92 -13.51 -3.33
N VAL A 6 13.23 -14.17 -4.42
CA VAL A 6 14.12 -13.67 -5.48
C VAL A 6 13.25 -12.93 -6.50
N VAL A 7 13.56 -11.67 -6.78
CA VAL A 7 12.86 -10.87 -7.80
C VAL A 7 13.35 -11.30 -9.19
N GLU A 8 12.57 -12.12 -9.90
CA GLU A 8 12.89 -12.57 -11.26
C GLU A 8 12.59 -11.50 -12.32
N ALA A 9 11.52 -10.72 -12.09
CA ALA A 9 11.16 -9.58 -12.93
C ALA A 9 10.30 -8.61 -12.12
N CYS A 10 10.43 -7.32 -12.39
CA CYS A 10 9.52 -6.32 -11.84
C CYS A 10 9.36 -5.14 -12.79
N THR A 11 8.19 -4.51 -12.76
CA THR A 11 7.82 -3.33 -13.53
C THR A 11 7.13 -2.32 -12.64
N GLY A 12 7.17 -1.04 -12.99
CA GLY A 12 6.56 0.02 -12.18
C GLY A 12 7.32 0.30 -10.89
N ALA A 13 6.63 0.90 -9.92
CA ALA A 13 7.20 1.29 -8.64
C ALA A 13 6.89 0.23 -7.56
N LEU A 14 7.87 -0.58 -7.21
CA LEU A 14 7.79 -1.54 -6.12
C LEU A 14 8.71 -1.10 -4.99
N CYS A 15 8.17 -0.87 -3.80
CA CYS A 15 8.98 -0.43 -2.66
C CYS A 15 8.41 -0.91 -1.34
N PHE A 16 9.27 -1.10 -0.34
CA PHE A 16 8.81 -1.44 1.00
C PHE A 16 8.25 -0.23 1.72
N GLN A 17 7.08 -0.42 2.33
CA GLN A 17 6.42 0.58 3.16
C GLN A 17 5.88 -0.06 4.44
N ASP A 18 5.93 0.69 5.54
CA ASP A 18 5.35 0.35 6.84
C ASP A 18 4.44 1.50 7.33
N GLY A 19 4.16 1.60 8.61
CA GLY A 19 3.37 2.69 9.20
C GLY A 19 3.93 4.10 9.00
N GLY A 20 5.15 4.22 8.46
CA GLY A 20 5.85 5.47 8.15
C GLY A 20 6.73 5.98 9.29
N ARG A 21 7.70 6.80 8.92
CA ARG A 21 8.73 7.40 9.79
C ARG A 21 8.18 8.66 10.45
N ARG A 22 8.02 8.64 11.77
CA ARG A 22 7.44 9.75 12.53
C ARG A 22 8.52 10.54 13.28
N GLY A 23 8.25 11.86 13.49
CA GLY A 23 9.07 12.71 14.36
C GLY A 23 10.15 13.51 13.63
N TYR A 24 10.43 13.27 12.34
CA TYR A 24 11.55 13.87 11.61
C TYR A 24 11.16 15.02 10.67
N GLN A 25 9.90 15.45 10.68
CA GLN A 25 9.43 16.49 9.78
C GLN A 25 10.15 17.84 9.98
N ARG A 26 10.53 18.16 11.22
CA ARG A 26 11.32 19.36 11.54
C ARG A 26 12.74 19.33 10.94
N GLN A 27 13.28 18.14 10.68
CA GLN A 27 14.57 17.94 10.04
C GLN A 27 14.47 17.84 8.51
N GLY A 28 13.30 18.15 7.93
CA GLY A 28 13.08 18.14 6.49
C GLY A 28 12.73 16.76 5.90
N LEU A 29 12.52 15.74 6.74
CA LEU A 29 12.18 14.39 6.29
C LEU A 29 10.70 14.10 6.54
N SER A 30 9.93 13.90 5.46
CA SER A 30 8.53 13.46 5.57
C SER A 30 8.45 12.01 6.05
N GLY A 31 7.27 11.65 6.57
CA GLY A 31 7.07 10.32 7.16
C GLY A 31 7.13 9.16 6.18
N SER A 32 7.01 9.40 4.88
CA SER A 32 6.78 8.34 3.89
C SER A 32 5.62 7.42 4.30
N GLY A 33 5.80 6.12 4.30
CA GLY A 33 4.74 5.16 4.59
C GLY A 33 3.83 4.94 3.40
N PRO A 34 2.72 4.22 3.58
CA PRO A 34 1.90 3.77 2.47
C PRO A 34 1.09 4.91 1.86
N MET A 35 0.89 4.83 0.55
CA MET A 35 -0.05 5.69 -0.17
C MET A 35 -1.51 5.36 0.19
N ASP A 36 -1.81 4.09 0.46
CA ASP A 36 -3.11 3.59 0.94
C ASP A 36 -2.93 2.82 2.26
N ARG A 37 -3.15 3.52 3.39
CA ARG A 37 -3.00 2.95 4.74
C ARG A 37 -3.96 1.81 5.02
N LEU A 38 -5.18 1.88 4.50
CA LEU A 38 -6.18 0.84 4.70
C LEU A 38 -5.79 -0.46 3.98
N ALA A 39 -5.26 -0.34 2.76
CA ALA A 39 -4.80 -1.49 1.99
C ALA A 39 -3.58 -2.18 2.62
N LEU A 40 -2.59 -1.39 3.13
CA LEU A 40 -1.48 -1.93 3.92
C LEU A 40 -1.98 -2.70 5.14
N ALA A 41 -2.90 -2.09 5.90
CA ALA A 41 -3.47 -2.69 7.10
C ALA A 41 -4.23 -3.98 6.78
N ALA A 42 -5.01 -4.01 5.70
CA ALA A 42 -5.74 -5.20 5.25
C ALA A 42 -4.80 -6.34 4.83
N ALA A 43 -3.74 -6.05 4.06
CA ALA A 43 -2.76 -7.06 3.68
C ALA A 43 -2.10 -7.70 4.91
N ASN A 44 -1.72 -6.87 5.90
CA ASN A 44 -1.14 -7.35 7.16
C ASN A 44 -2.14 -8.13 8.02
N ALA A 45 -3.38 -7.66 8.14
CA ALA A 45 -4.42 -8.37 8.89
C ALA A 45 -4.68 -9.78 8.34
N LEU A 46 -4.68 -9.94 7.01
CA LEU A 46 -4.90 -11.22 6.33
C LEU A 46 -3.86 -12.30 6.69
N VAL A 47 -2.63 -11.88 7.00
CA VAL A 47 -1.54 -12.80 7.41
C VAL A 47 -1.25 -12.76 8.91
N GLY A 48 -2.13 -12.14 9.71
CA GLY A 48 -2.03 -12.10 11.17
C GLY A 48 -0.96 -11.15 11.72
N ASN A 49 -0.44 -10.24 10.92
CA ASN A 49 0.53 -9.24 11.35
C ASN A 49 -0.14 -8.05 12.06
N ALA A 50 0.63 -7.30 12.86
CA ALA A 50 0.22 -5.96 13.26
C ALA A 50 0.05 -5.07 12.01
N LEU A 51 -0.97 -4.17 12.01
CA LEU A 51 -1.45 -3.47 10.82
C LEU A 51 -0.42 -2.58 10.10
N GLY A 52 0.63 -2.18 10.78
CA GLY A 52 1.70 -1.31 10.25
C GLY A 52 3.02 -2.02 9.93
N ILE A 53 3.05 -3.35 9.96
CA ILE A 53 4.25 -4.13 9.60
C ILE A 53 4.61 -3.87 8.13
N VAL A 54 5.91 -3.94 7.84
CA VAL A 54 6.45 -3.70 6.51
C VAL A 54 5.86 -4.66 5.48
N ALA A 55 5.36 -4.09 4.37
CA ALA A 55 4.86 -4.82 3.21
C ALA A 55 5.42 -4.22 1.92
N LEU A 56 5.36 -4.96 0.84
CA LEU A 56 5.74 -4.48 -0.49
C LEU A 56 4.58 -3.72 -1.10
N GLU A 57 4.75 -2.41 -1.29
CA GLU A 57 3.82 -1.55 -2.04
C GLU A 57 4.10 -1.68 -3.54
N LEU A 58 3.05 -1.98 -4.31
CA LEU A 58 3.06 -2.01 -5.76
C LEU A 58 2.28 -0.78 -6.28
N GLY A 59 2.99 0.17 -6.89
CA GLY A 59 2.39 1.39 -7.48
C GLY A 59 2.38 1.32 -9.00
N LEU A 60 1.23 1.00 -9.64
CA LEU A 60 1.11 0.70 -11.08
C LEU A 60 2.22 -0.26 -11.55
N GLY A 61 2.57 -1.21 -10.69
CA GLY A 61 3.63 -2.16 -10.90
C GLY A 61 3.17 -3.59 -10.68
N GLY A 62 3.98 -4.50 -11.17
CA GLY A 62 3.83 -5.94 -10.99
C GLY A 62 5.18 -6.62 -10.97
N GLY A 63 5.21 -7.91 -10.69
CA GLY A 63 6.46 -8.64 -10.63
C GLY A 63 6.29 -10.15 -10.64
N ARG A 64 7.41 -10.82 -10.83
CA ARG A 64 7.55 -12.26 -10.68
C ARG A 64 8.64 -12.54 -9.65
N PHE A 65 8.29 -13.37 -8.69
CA PHE A 65 9.11 -13.68 -7.54
C PHE A 65 9.22 -15.20 -7.40
N ARG A 66 10.43 -15.70 -7.12
CA ARG A 66 10.65 -17.12 -6.82
C ARG A 66 10.98 -17.29 -5.35
N LEU A 67 10.28 -18.20 -4.67
CA LEU A 67 10.56 -18.54 -3.29
C LEU A 67 11.69 -19.57 -3.19
N LYS A 68 12.60 -19.37 -2.25
CA LYS A 68 13.69 -20.31 -1.91
C LYS A 68 13.84 -20.43 -0.39
N GLY A 69 14.18 -21.60 0.10
CA GLY A 69 14.62 -21.82 1.48
C GLY A 69 13.49 -21.91 2.52
N GLY A 70 12.31 -22.37 2.13
CA GLY A 70 11.17 -22.63 3.03
C GLY A 70 9.87 -22.01 2.54
N ASP A 71 8.78 -22.26 3.22
CA ASP A 71 7.43 -21.83 2.85
C ASP A 71 7.06 -20.49 3.48
N LEU A 72 6.19 -19.72 2.86
CA LEU A 72 5.66 -18.44 3.34
C LEU A 72 4.14 -18.40 3.23
N TRP A 73 3.49 -17.75 4.19
CA TRP A 73 2.12 -17.28 4.04
C TRP A 73 2.13 -15.82 3.58
N MET A 74 1.37 -15.53 2.53
CA MET A 74 1.32 -14.21 1.92
C MET A 74 -0.11 -13.76 1.68
N ALA A 75 -0.34 -12.45 1.56
CA ALA A 75 -1.61 -11.88 1.14
C ALA A 75 -1.39 -10.61 0.33
N LEU A 76 -2.29 -10.37 -0.63
CA LEU A 76 -2.34 -9.13 -1.41
C LEU A 76 -3.67 -8.41 -1.13
N ALA A 77 -3.60 -7.12 -0.84
CA ALA A 77 -4.79 -6.27 -0.67
C ALA A 77 -4.59 -4.89 -1.30
N GLY A 78 -5.69 -4.19 -1.60
CA GLY A 78 -5.68 -2.86 -2.19
C GLY A 78 -6.28 -2.83 -3.59
N ALA A 79 -5.56 -2.24 -4.56
CA ALA A 79 -5.97 -2.26 -5.95
C ALA A 79 -6.01 -3.71 -6.48
N PRO A 80 -7.10 -4.13 -7.15
CA PRO A 80 -7.24 -5.51 -7.61
C PRO A 80 -6.19 -5.86 -8.67
N CYS A 81 -5.40 -6.90 -8.38
CA CYS A 81 -4.36 -7.42 -9.26
C CYS A 81 -4.64 -8.88 -9.61
N ALA A 82 -4.35 -9.30 -10.83
CA ALA A 82 -4.29 -10.72 -11.14
C ALA A 82 -3.05 -11.33 -10.48
N LEU A 83 -3.28 -12.36 -9.67
CA LEU A 83 -2.29 -13.05 -8.86
C LEU A 83 -2.23 -14.52 -9.27
N ARG A 84 -1.03 -15.07 -9.42
CA ARG A 84 -0.83 -16.48 -9.76
C ARG A 84 0.32 -17.08 -8.96
N VAL A 85 0.12 -18.29 -8.47
CA VAL A 85 1.17 -19.15 -7.91
C VAL A 85 1.35 -20.32 -8.86
N ASP A 86 2.55 -20.50 -9.43
CA ASP A 86 2.90 -21.52 -10.43
C ASP A 86 1.90 -21.56 -11.60
N GLY A 87 1.44 -20.39 -12.05
CA GLY A 87 0.47 -20.22 -13.12
C GLY A 87 -1.00 -20.39 -12.69
N VAL A 88 -1.28 -20.90 -11.50
CA VAL A 88 -2.65 -21.08 -10.98
C VAL A 88 -3.15 -19.76 -10.39
N PRO A 89 -4.33 -19.26 -10.78
CA PRO A 89 -4.89 -18.04 -10.21
C PRO A 89 -5.16 -18.16 -8.71
N VAL A 90 -4.79 -17.13 -7.96
CA VAL A 90 -5.07 -16.98 -6.53
C VAL A 90 -5.89 -15.70 -6.33
N PRO A 91 -6.96 -15.72 -5.52
CA PRO A 91 -7.73 -14.51 -5.21
C PRO A 91 -6.89 -13.49 -4.42
N ASP A 92 -7.04 -12.20 -4.73
CA ASP A 92 -6.62 -11.13 -3.83
C ASP A 92 -7.53 -11.05 -2.59
N HIS A 93 -7.15 -10.23 -1.59
CA HIS A 93 -7.86 -10.12 -0.30
C HIS A 93 -8.03 -11.46 0.44
N ARG A 94 -7.13 -12.39 0.17
CA ARG A 94 -7.05 -13.71 0.80
C ARG A 94 -5.61 -14.09 1.10
N ALA A 95 -5.36 -14.71 2.25
CA ALA A 95 -4.08 -15.32 2.53
C ALA A 95 -3.90 -16.62 1.74
N PHE A 96 -2.70 -16.84 1.23
CA PHE A 96 -2.34 -18.02 0.44
C PHE A 96 -0.94 -18.51 0.82
N PRO A 97 -0.70 -19.84 0.75
CA PRO A 97 0.62 -20.39 0.93
C PRO A 97 1.47 -20.21 -0.34
N LEU A 98 2.75 -20.00 -0.15
CA LEU A 98 3.76 -20.04 -1.21
C LEU A 98 4.81 -21.04 -0.76
N SER A 99 4.93 -22.18 -1.44
CA SER A 99 5.87 -23.25 -1.10
C SER A 99 7.24 -23.03 -1.71
N GLU A 100 8.26 -23.65 -1.12
CA GLU A 100 9.61 -23.58 -1.63
C GLU A 100 9.68 -23.99 -3.12
N GLY A 101 10.39 -23.20 -3.93
CA GLY A 101 10.52 -23.38 -5.37
C GLY A 101 9.38 -22.77 -6.18
N SER A 102 8.24 -22.39 -5.56
CA SER A 102 7.11 -21.79 -6.28
C SER A 102 7.42 -20.39 -6.80
N THR A 103 6.74 -20.05 -7.86
CA THR A 103 6.78 -18.73 -8.50
C THR A 103 5.48 -17.97 -8.24
N LEU A 104 5.60 -16.79 -7.64
CA LEU A 104 4.51 -15.83 -7.48
C LEU A 104 4.58 -14.80 -8.61
N ALA A 105 3.49 -14.64 -9.38
CA ALA A 105 3.33 -13.60 -10.39
C ALA A 105 2.20 -12.66 -10.00
N ILE A 106 2.46 -11.35 -10.04
CA ILE A 106 1.51 -10.28 -9.75
C ILE A 106 1.47 -9.36 -10.96
N GLU A 107 0.29 -9.20 -11.56
CA GLU A 107 0.09 -8.29 -12.69
C GLU A 107 -0.15 -6.86 -12.21
N VAL A 108 0.05 -5.89 -13.09
CA VAL A 108 -0.28 -4.49 -12.84
C VAL A 108 -1.78 -4.35 -12.57
N PRO A 109 -2.21 -3.58 -11.56
CA PRO A 109 -3.62 -3.39 -11.25
C PRO A 109 -4.40 -2.88 -12.47
N ARG A 110 -5.55 -3.47 -12.74
CA ARG A 110 -6.46 -2.99 -13.81
C ARG A 110 -7.29 -1.79 -13.40
N ARG A 111 -7.55 -1.65 -12.10
CA ARG A 111 -8.27 -0.53 -11.46
C ARG A 111 -7.50 -0.12 -10.21
N GLY A 112 -7.55 1.16 -9.86
CA GLY A 112 -6.73 1.66 -8.76
C GLY A 112 -5.25 1.74 -9.14
N VAL A 113 -4.39 2.03 -8.17
CA VAL A 113 -2.96 2.27 -8.35
C VAL A 113 -2.12 1.42 -7.39
N PHE A 114 -2.47 1.40 -6.10
CA PHE A 114 -1.63 0.83 -5.05
C PHE A 114 -2.20 -0.47 -4.48
N ALA A 115 -1.42 -1.53 -4.53
CA ALA A 115 -1.64 -2.79 -3.84
C ALA A 115 -0.47 -3.08 -2.87
N TYR A 116 -0.72 -3.94 -1.88
CA TYR A 116 0.28 -4.30 -0.86
C TYR A 116 0.37 -5.80 -0.74
N LEU A 117 1.59 -6.33 -0.90
CA LEU A 117 1.91 -7.72 -0.64
C LEU A 117 2.53 -7.83 0.75
N ALA A 118 1.84 -8.49 1.66
CA ALA A 118 2.32 -8.81 3.00
C ALA A 118 2.80 -10.26 3.07
N CYS A 119 3.77 -10.50 3.96
CA CYS A 119 4.26 -11.82 4.34
C CYS A 119 3.98 -12.02 5.82
N ALA A 120 3.58 -13.20 6.25
CA ALA A 120 3.42 -13.54 7.66
C ALA A 120 4.75 -13.33 8.40
N GLY A 121 4.72 -12.60 9.52
CA GLY A 121 5.91 -12.14 10.24
C GLY A 121 6.55 -10.87 9.68
N GLY A 122 6.27 -10.51 8.42
CA GLY A 122 6.85 -9.36 7.73
C GLY A 122 8.05 -9.72 6.86
N PHE A 123 8.66 -8.71 6.27
CA PHE A 123 9.90 -8.82 5.49
C PHE A 123 11.07 -8.28 6.31
N ALA A 124 12.23 -8.94 6.25
CA ALA A 124 13.46 -8.50 6.90
C ALA A 124 14.07 -7.29 6.17
N VAL A 125 13.48 -6.13 6.38
CA VAL A 125 13.92 -4.86 5.83
C VAL A 125 14.49 -3.98 6.94
N PRO A 126 15.72 -3.47 6.83
CA PRO A 126 16.32 -2.66 7.89
C PRO A 126 15.49 -1.44 8.25
N SER A 127 15.26 -1.22 9.54
CA SER A 127 14.62 -0.02 10.06
C SER A 127 15.64 1.11 10.17
N ILE A 128 15.34 2.25 9.53
CA ILE A 128 16.15 3.47 9.60
C ILE A 128 15.31 4.59 10.20
N LEU A 129 15.75 5.16 11.31
CA LEU A 129 15.01 6.16 12.07
C LEU A 129 13.59 5.67 12.46
N GLY A 130 13.49 4.41 12.89
CA GLY A 130 12.26 3.80 13.39
C GLY A 130 11.25 3.35 12.30
N SER A 131 11.66 3.26 11.04
CA SER A 131 10.78 2.81 9.94
C SER A 131 11.58 2.13 8.82
N ALA A 132 11.00 1.06 8.25
CA ALA A 132 11.51 0.40 7.06
C ALA A 132 11.02 1.08 5.76
N ALA A 133 10.07 2.03 5.85
CA ALA A 133 9.51 2.72 4.69
C ALA A 133 10.58 3.39 3.84
N LEU A 134 10.54 3.11 2.54
CA LEU A 134 11.37 3.80 1.57
C LEU A 134 10.89 5.25 1.41
N HIS A 135 11.79 6.20 1.69
CA HIS A 135 11.69 7.58 1.22
C HIS A 135 12.57 7.73 -0.01
N GLN A 136 11.99 7.58 -1.18
CA GLN A 136 12.73 7.41 -2.44
C GLN A 136 13.68 8.58 -2.71
N ARG A 137 13.23 9.83 -2.49
CA ARG A 137 14.03 11.03 -2.76
C ARG A 137 15.24 11.17 -1.82
N ALA A 138 15.11 10.71 -0.56
CA ALA A 138 16.20 10.76 0.40
C ALA A 138 17.11 9.52 0.34
N GLY A 139 16.73 8.48 -0.43
CA GLY A 139 17.44 7.21 -0.47
C GLY A 139 17.47 6.50 0.89
N LEU A 140 16.44 6.71 1.74
CA LEU A 140 16.37 6.16 3.09
C LEU A 140 15.30 5.06 3.19
N GLY A 141 15.62 3.99 3.91
CA GLY A 141 14.72 2.85 4.10
C GLY A 141 14.64 1.95 2.87
N GLY A 142 13.63 1.07 2.84
CA GLY A 142 13.56 0.01 1.86
C GLY A 142 14.75 -0.95 1.93
N LEU A 143 14.88 -1.84 0.97
CA LEU A 143 15.94 -2.85 0.98
C LEU A 143 17.35 -2.23 0.76
N HIS A 144 17.46 -1.24 -0.13
CA HIS A 144 18.74 -0.63 -0.51
C HIS A 144 18.61 0.90 -0.73
N GLY A 145 17.70 1.57 -0.02
CA GLY A 145 17.42 3.01 -0.24
C GLY A 145 16.76 3.32 -1.58
N ARG A 146 16.22 2.31 -2.27
CA ARG A 146 15.58 2.41 -3.59
C ARG A 146 14.44 1.40 -3.76
N GLY A 147 13.66 1.57 -4.81
CA GLY A 147 12.69 0.55 -5.25
C GLY A 147 13.36 -0.74 -5.67
N LEU A 148 12.59 -1.83 -5.69
CA LEU A 148 13.06 -3.16 -6.09
C LEU A 148 13.51 -3.19 -7.55
N ARG A 149 14.45 -4.09 -7.83
CA ARG A 149 14.95 -4.40 -9.16
C ARG A 149 15.03 -5.91 -9.34
N THR A 150 15.00 -6.35 -10.58
CA THR A 150 15.31 -7.73 -10.95
C THR A 150 16.66 -8.14 -10.35
N GLY A 151 16.73 -9.32 -9.74
CA GLY A 151 17.88 -9.85 -9.04
C GLY A 151 17.94 -9.53 -7.54
N ASP A 152 17.11 -8.62 -7.02
CA ASP A 152 17.03 -8.39 -5.58
C ASP A 152 16.53 -9.66 -4.86
N VAL A 153 17.03 -9.86 -3.64
CA VAL A 153 16.63 -10.95 -2.75
C VAL A 153 16.00 -10.34 -1.50
N ILE A 154 14.81 -10.80 -1.17
CA ILE A 154 14.02 -10.31 -0.05
C ILE A 154 13.91 -11.43 0.97
N ASP A 155 14.47 -11.26 2.16
CA ASP A 155 14.32 -12.22 3.24
C ASP A 155 12.94 -12.03 3.91
N GLY A 156 12.20 -13.13 4.12
CA GLY A 156 11.05 -13.14 5.03
C GLY A 156 11.55 -13.16 6.46
N GLU A 157 10.92 -12.40 7.36
CA GLU A 157 11.14 -12.63 8.78
C GLU A 157 10.48 -13.95 9.14
N ASN A 158 11.31 -14.97 9.27
CA ASN A 158 10.88 -16.33 9.52
C ASN A 158 10.33 -16.43 10.96
N THR A 159 9.10 -16.01 11.17
CA THR A 159 8.27 -16.69 12.13
C THR A 159 7.85 -17.96 11.41
N SER A 160 8.51 -19.09 11.72
CA SER A 160 7.95 -20.40 11.36
C SER A 160 6.45 -20.27 11.56
N PRO A 161 5.58 -20.61 10.59
CA PRO A 161 4.18 -20.74 10.88
C PRO A 161 4.16 -21.68 12.07
N GLY A 162 3.81 -21.15 13.25
CA GLY A 162 3.62 -21.98 14.42
C GLY A 162 2.75 -23.13 13.96
N GLU A 163 2.81 -24.27 14.64
CA GLU A 163 2.07 -25.49 14.30
C GLU A 163 0.72 -25.17 13.64
N PRO A 164 0.22 -25.96 12.65
CA PRO A 164 -1.07 -25.73 12.01
C PRO A 164 -2.13 -25.47 13.09
N GLY A 165 -2.45 -24.21 13.34
CA GLY A 165 -3.34 -23.78 14.44
C GLY A 165 -2.89 -22.55 15.21
N SER A 166 -1.61 -22.10 15.16
CA SER A 166 -1.16 -20.87 15.83
C SER A 166 -1.20 -19.63 14.92
N PHE A 167 -1.12 -19.79 13.60
CA PHE A 167 -1.69 -18.85 12.64
C PHE A 167 -2.96 -19.53 12.13
N GLY A 168 -4.10 -19.00 12.54
CA GLY A 168 -5.38 -19.58 12.22
C GLY A 168 -5.55 -19.78 10.71
N ILE A 169 -6.52 -20.57 10.36
CA ILE A 169 -7.08 -20.83 9.03
C ILE A 169 -6.84 -19.63 8.11
N PRO A 170 -6.37 -19.83 6.84
CA PRO A 170 -6.14 -18.74 5.88
C PRO A 170 -7.25 -17.70 5.91
N GLY A 171 -6.89 -16.45 6.18
CA GLY A 171 -7.86 -15.38 6.32
C GLY A 171 -8.34 -14.86 4.96
N SER A 172 -9.60 -14.45 4.88
CA SER A 172 -10.15 -13.68 3.78
C SER A 172 -10.85 -12.43 4.28
N LEU A 173 -10.79 -11.36 3.48
CA LEU A 173 -11.54 -10.13 3.67
C LEU A 173 -12.37 -9.86 2.42
N ASP A 174 -13.51 -9.20 2.61
CA ASP A 174 -14.23 -8.65 1.45
C ASP A 174 -13.34 -7.60 0.75
N PRO A 175 -13.32 -7.54 -0.60
CA PRO A 175 -12.52 -6.56 -1.31
C PRO A 175 -12.82 -5.13 -0.85
N LEU A 176 -11.77 -4.36 -0.59
CA LEU A 176 -11.90 -2.98 -0.15
C LEU A 176 -12.37 -2.09 -1.32
N PRO A 177 -13.55 -1.42 -1.24
CA PRO A 177 -14.01 -0.53 -2.30
C PRO A 177 -12.97 0.58 -2.54
N LEU A 178 -12.60 0.85 -3.80
CA LEU A 178 -11.64 1.92 -4.13
C LEU A 178 -12.22 3.31 -3.90
N GLU A 179 -13.56 3.43 -3.90
CA GLU A 179 -14.30 4.68 -3.65
C GLU A 179 -13.92 5.84 -4.59
N THR A 180 -13.44 5.52 -5.79
CA THR A 180 -12.92 6.53 -6.73
C THR A 180 -14.03 7.38 -7.39
N ASP A 181 -15.29 6.94 -7.35
CA ASP A 181 -16.39 7.67 -8.00
C ASP A 181 -16.95 8.82 -7.14
N ALA A 182 -16.72 8.77 -5.83
CA ALA A 182 -17.19 9.82 -4.93
C ALA A 182 -16.26 11.05 -4.92
N PRO A 183 -16.79 12.27 -4.67
CA PRO A 183 -15.97 13.46 -4.47
C PRO A 183 -15.02 13.29 -3.28
N VAL A 184 -13.82 13.84 -3.41
CA VAL A 184 -12.82 13.88 -2.34
C VAL A 184 -13.16 15.03 -1.40
N ARG A 185 -13.35 14.73 -0.11
CA ARG A 185 -13.68 15.73 0.89
C ARG A 185 -12.44 16.48 1.35
N VAL A 186 -12.57 17.78 1.48
CA VAL A 186 -11.49 18.69 1.87
C VAL A 186 -11.94 19.66 2.93
N VAL A 187 -11.02 20.13 3.76
CA VAL A 187 -11.16 21.33 4.57
C VAL A 187 -10.46 22.47 3.84
N LEU A 188 -11.15 23.59 3.60
CA LEU A 188 -10.56 24.77 2.96
C LEU A 188 -9.44 25.38 3.84
N GLY A 189 -8.45 25.92 3.21
CA GLY A 189 -7.30 26.54 3.87
C GLY A 189 -6.09 25.60 4.01
N PRO A 190 -5.00 26.06 4.67
CA PRO A 190 -4.92 27.26 5.51
C PRO A 190 -4.76 28.59 4.76
N GLN A 191 -4.53 28.60 3.45
CA GLN A 191 -4.35 29.84 2.67
C GLN A 191 -5.41 29.97 1.56
N ALA A 192 -6.67 29.61 1.82
CA ALA A 192 -7.78 29.80 0.88
C ALA A 192 -8.03 31.30 0.56
N ASP A 193 -7.69 32.19 1.49
CA ASP A 193 -7.73 33.65 1.36
C ASP A 193 -6.74 34.21 0.32
N ARG A 194 -5.79 33.40 -0.14
CA ARG A 194 -4.85 33.76 -1.21
C ARG A 194 -5.42 33.58 -2.63
N PHE A 195 -6.62 33.05 -2.74
CA PHE A 195 -7.32 32.81 -3.99
C PHE A 195 -8.51 33.76 -4.15
N THR A 196 -8.94 33.99 -5.39
CA THR A 196 -10.19 34.72 -5.59
C THR A 196 -11.38 33.88 -5.16
N PRO A 197 -12.52 34.50 -4.76
CA PRO A 197 -13.73 33.74 -4.41
C PRO A 197 -14.18 32.79 -5.54
N GLU A 198 -14.06 33.24 -6.79
CA GLU A 198 -14.41 32.45 -7.97
C GLU A 198 -13.48 31.23 -8.13
N ALA A 199 -12.18 31.37 -7.81
CA ALA A 199 -11.25 30.25 -7.84
C ALA A 199 -11.54 29.22 -6.75
N VAL A 200 -11.96 29.65 -5.56
CA VAL A 200 -12.37 28.73 -4.48
C VAL A 200 -13.66 27.99 -4.88
N ALA A 201 -14.64 28.68 -5.48
CA ALA A 201 -15.85 28.05 -6.00
C ALA A 201 -15.51 27.07 -7.14
N LEU A 202 -14.69 27.50 -8.11
CA LEU A 202 -14.23 26.65 -9.22
C LEU A 202 -13.52 25.39 -8.74
N PHE A 203 -12.73 25.47 -7.66
CA PHE A 203 -12.04 24.30 -7.09
C PHE A 203 -13.02 23.24 -6.61
N THR A 204 -14.16 23.62 -6.04
CA THR A 204 -15.17 22.67 -5.55
C THR A 204 -16.16 22.21 -6.62
N ASP A 205 -16.39 23.01 -7.66
CA ASP A 205 -17.40 22.73 -8.68
C ASP A 205 -16.84 21.98 -9.87
N ALA A 206 -15.56 22.24 -10.23
CA ALA A 206 -14.95 21.65 -11.41
C ALA A 206 -14.50 20.20 -11.19
N ALA A 207 -14.36 19.47 -12.30
CA ALA A 207 -13.62 18.25 -12.36
C ALA A 207 -12.19 18.52 -12.81
N PHE A 208 -11.23 17.90 -12.13
CA PHE A 208 -9.83 17.84 -12.52
C PHE A 208 -9.52 16.42 -12.99
N ALA A 209 -8.46 16.24 -13.78
CA ALA A 209 -7.95 14.95 -14.17
C ALA A 209 -6.60 14.69 -13.46
N VAL A 210 -6.36 13.46 -13.03
CA VAL A 210 -5.04 13.08 -12.51
C VAL A 210 -4.04 13.10 -13.65
N SER A 211 -2.96 13.86 -13.48
CA SER A 211 -1.90 13.99 -14.47
C SER A 211 -0.98 12.76 -14.48
N HIS A 212 -0.35 12.47 -15.61
CA HIS A 212 0.71 11.45 -15.71
C HIS A 212 1.97 11.79 -14.88
N ARG A 213 2.08 13.00 -14.34
CA ARG A 213 3.16 13.42 -13.43
C ARG A 213 2.89 13.08 -11.96
N ALA A 214 1.91 12.21 -11.70
CA ALA A 214 1.59 11.74 -10.35
C ALA A 214 2.66 10.78 -9.83
N ASP A 215 3.12 11.03 -8.59
CA ASP A 215 4.06 10.17 -7.87
C ASP A 215 3.78 10.17 -6.36
N ARG A 216 4.68 9.58 -5.58
CA ARG A 216 4.56 9.54 -4.11
C ARG A 216 4.77 10.91 -3.43
N MET A 217 5.33 11.90 -4.11
CA MET A 217 5.45 13.28 -3.60
C MET A 217 4.14 14.05 -3.74
N GLY A 218 3.44 13.87 -4.88
CA GLY A 218 2.19 14.57 -5.12
C GLY A 218 1.48 14.13 -6.39
N ILE A 219 0.18 14.23 -6.32
CA ILE A 219 -0.73 13.98 -7.45
C ILE A 219 -1.00 15.32 -8.13
N HIS A 220 -0.38 15.54 -9.28
CA HIS A 220 -0.65 16.73 -10.11
C HIS A 220 -2.01 16.58 -10.76
N LEU A 221 -2.75 17.69 -10.84
CA LEU A 221 -4.08 17.73 -11.43
C LEU A 221 -4.09 18.63 -12.65
N ASP A 222 -4.62 18.11 -13.74
CA ASP A 222 -4.90 18.85 -14.97
C ASP A 222 -6.38 19.29 -14.97
N GLY A 223 -6.64 20.54 -15.38
CA GLY A 223 -7.98 21.12 -15.36
C GLY A 223 -7.94 22.64 -15.42
N PRO A 224 -9.04 23.30 -15.01
CA PRO A 224 -9.08 24.76 -15.01
C PRO A 224 -8.02 25.36 -14.08
N ALA A 225 -7.43 26.48 -14.47
CA ALA A 225 -6.49 27.19 -13.63
C ALA A 225 -7.21 27.98 -12.54
N LEU A 226 -6.75 27.85 -11.30
CA LEU A 226 -7.28 28.57 -10.14
C LEU A 226 -6.54 29.91 -10.00
N ALA A 227 -7.29 30.99 -10.08
CA ALA A 227 -6.73 32.34 -10.00
C ALA A 227 -6.31 32.70 -8.56
N HIS A 228 -5.09 33.20 -8.41
CA HIS A 228 -4.64 33.75 -7.14
C HIS A 228 -5.18 35.17 -6.93
N GLY A 229 -5.38 35.54 -5.67
CA GLY A 229 -5.73 36.89 -5.28
C GLY A 229 -4.56 37.89 -5.43
N PRO A 230 -4.73 39.13 -4.97
CA PRO A 230 -3.74 40.21 -5.18
C PRO A 230 -2.38 39.95 -4.52
N HIS A 231 -2.30 39.02 -3.58
CA HIS A 231 -1.06 38.64 -2.91
C HIS A 231 -0.20 37.64 -3.71
N GLY A 232 -0.66 37.21 -4.89
CA GLY A 232 0.07 36.30 -5.77
C GLY A 232 0.17 34.86 -5.24
N TYR A 233 0.99 34.06 -5.93
CA TYR A 233 1.11 32.61 -5.72
C TYR A 233 2.28 32.18 -4.83
N ASN A 234 2.99 33.10 -4.20
CA ASN A 234 4.08 32.81 -3.29
C ASN A 234 3.69 33.14 -1.85
N ILE A 235 4.07 32.27 -0.94
CA ILE A 235 3.99 32.51 0.52
C ILE A 235 5.36 32.27 1.14
N VAL A 236 5.58 32.79 2.34
CA VAL A 236 6.69 32.33 3.18
C VAL A 236 6.53 30.84 3.38
N SER A 237 7.63 30.10 3.20
CA SER A 237 7.58 28.62 3.32
C SER A 237 6.92 28.18 4.62
N ASP A 238 5.87 27.42 4.48
CA ASP A 238 5.01 26.95 5.58
C ASP A 238 4.91 25.43 5.58
N ALA A 239 4.61 24.83 6.74
CA ALA A 239 4.51 23.40 6.90
C ALA A 239 3.47 22.76 5.96
N THR A 240 3.78 21.56 5.48
CA THR A 240 2.86 20.77 4.66
C THR A 240 2.47 19.48 5.38
N VAL A 241 1.26 19.01 5.09
CA VAL A 241 0.77 17.70 5.52
C VAL A 241 0.40 16.85 4.30
N MET A 242 0.33 15.54 4.45
CA MET A 242 -0.24 14.68 3.41
C MET A 242 -1.69 15.09 3.17
N GLY A 243 -2.06 15.32 1.92
CA GLY A 243 -3.36 15.86 1.55
C GLY A 243 -3.38 17.38 1.34
N SER A 244 -2.34 18.14 1.68
CA SER A 244 -2.28 19.58 1.34
C SER A 244 -2.44 19.77 -0.17
N VAL A 245 -3.36 20.62 -0.60
CA VAL A 245 -3.61 20.95 -2.00
C VAL A 245 -2.91 22.27 -2.30
N GLN A 246 -1.70 22.19 -2.82
CA GLN A 246 -0.91 23.36 -3.22
C GLN A 246 -1.29 23.82 -4.63
N VAL A 247 -1.28 25.15 -4.86
CA VAL A 247 -1.52 25.72 -6.17
C VAL A 247 -0.34 26.64 -6.54
N PRO A 248 0.59 26.18 -7.39
CA PRO A 248 1.68 27.02 -7.88
C PRO A 248 1.19 28.08 -8.87
N GLY A 249 2.11 28.93 -9.36
CA GLY A 249 1.77 30.02 -10.29
C GLY A 249 1.07 29.61 -11.58
N SER A 250 1.13 28.32 -11.95
CA SER A 250 0.35 27.78 -13.09
C SER A 250 -1.17 27.68 -12.81
N GLY A 251 -1.60 27.88 -11.57
CA GLY A 251 -2.98 27.70 -11.15
C GLY A 251 -3.45 26.23 -11.08
N ARG A 252 -2.59 25.25 -11.35
CA ARG A 252 -2.95 23.83 -11.37
C ARG A 252 -2.69 23.19 -10.01
N PRO A 253 -3.70 22.56 -9.38
CA PRO A 253 -3.55 21.98 -8.04
C PRO A 253 -2.60 20.78 -8.02
N ILE A 254 -1.91 20.61 -6.89
CA ILE A 254 -1.09 19.44 -6.57
C ILE A 254 -1.50 18.94 -5.18
N VAL A 255 -2.00 17.72 -5.09
CA VAL A 255 -2.29 17.09 -3.80
C VAL A 255 -1.02 16.43 -3.30
N LEU A 256 -0.45 16.95 -2.21
CA LEU A 256 0.79 16.43 -1.63
C LEU A 256 0.56 15.07 -0.94
N MET A 257 1.45 14.11 -1.21
CA MET A 257 1.30 12.72 -0.77
C MET A 257 2.40 12.27 0.20
N ALA A 258 2.67 10.99 0.29
CA ALA A 258 3.48 10.39 1.36
C ALA A 258 4.93 10.92 1.43
N ASP A 259 5.61 11.09 0.28
CA ASP A 259 7.01 11.52 0.19
C ASP A 259 7.16 13.03 -0.08
N ARG A 260 6.10 13.82 0.19
CA ARG A 260 6.08 15.27 0.00
C ARG A 260 7.23 15.97 0.72
N GLN A 261 7.55 17.18 0.28
CA GLN A 261 8.38 18.09 1.05
C GLN A 261 7.72 18.44 2.40
N THR A 262 8.51 18.77 3.41
CA THR A 262 8.01 19.12 4.75
C THR A 262 7.53 20.57 4.85
N THR A 263 8.06 21.44 4.00
CA THR A 263 7.65 22.85 3.86
C THR A 263 7.47 23.19 2.40
N GLY A 264 6.65 24.20 2.09
CA GLY A 264 6.41 24.66 0.72
C GLY A 264 6.04 26.14 0.66
N GLY A 265 6.42 26.78 -0.43
CA GLY A 265 6.22 28.22 -0.68
C GLY A 265 5.01 28.54 -1.57
N TYR A 266 4.15 27.56 -1.85
CA TYR A 266 2.89 27.79 -2.58
C TYR A 266 1.68 27.75 -1.64
N PRO A 267 0.68 28.62 -1.85
CA PRO A 267 -0.51 28.62 -1.02
C PRO A 267 -1.28 27.31 -1.15
N LYS A 268 -1.82 26.86 -0.03
CA LYS A 268 -2.64 25.68 0.09
C LYS A 268 -4.11 26.10 0.12
N ILE A 269 -4.85 25.81 -0.98
CA ILE A 269 -6.28 26.16 -1.09
C ILE A 269 -7.15 25.30 -0.16
N ALA A 270 -6.73 24.03 0.05
CA ALA A 270 -7.45 23.07 0.88
C ALA A 270 -6.50 22.00 1.42
N THR A 271 -7.04 21.17 2.30
CA THR A 271 -6.40 19.92 2.74
C THR A 271 -7.39 18.78 2.62
N VAL A 272 -7.02 17.73 1.89
CA VAL A 272 -7.80 16.48 1.81
C VAL A 272 -7.86 15.85 3.19
N ILE A 273 -9.07 15.46 3.64
CA ILE A 273 -9.22 14.79 4.92
C ILE A 273 -8.54 13.41 4.91
N SER A 274 -8.02 12.98 6.06
CA SER A 274 -7.27 11.72 6.16
C SER A 274 -8.08 10.49 5.73
N ALA A 275 -9.39 10.51 5.92
CA ALA A 275 -10.30 9.45 5.49
C ALA A 275 -10.38 9.28 3.96
N ASP A 276 -10.08 10.34 3.18
CA ASP A 276 -10.21 10.36 1.73
C ASP A 276 -8.88 10.33 0.98
N LEU A 277 -7.74 10.32 1.66
CA LEU A 277 -6.42 10.22 1.02
C LEU A 277 -6.33 9.01 0.10
N ARG A 278 -6.94 7.89 0.48
CA ARG A 278 -7.06 6.69 -0.34
C ARG A 278 -7.77 6.95 -1.66
N ARG A 279 -8.84 7.76 -1.68
CA ARG A 279 -9.58 8.12 -2.90
C ARG A 279 -8.71 8.88 -3.91
N VAL A 280 -7.76 9.66 -3.40
CA VAL A 280 -6.77 10.36 -4.23
C VAL A 280 -5.70 9.39 -4.72
N ALA A 281 -5.11 8.61 -3.79
CA ALA A 281 -4.02 7.69 -4.09
C ALA A 281 -4.40 6.63 -5.13
N GLN A 282 -5.64 6.13 -5.08
CA GLN A 282 -6.12 5.05 -5.95
C GLN A 282 -6.64 5.53 -7.31
N ARG A 283 -6.61 6.83 -7.62
CA ARG A 283 -6.98 7.35 -8.94
C ARG A 283 -5.83 7.22 -9.91
N ARG A 284 -6.14 6.70 -11.09
CA ARG A 284 -5.19 6.52 -12.19
C ARG A 284 -5.00 7.82 -12.98
N PRO A 285 -3.85 7.99 -13.64
CA PRO A 285 -3.69 9.07 -14.62
C PRO A 285 -4.83 9.08 -15.62
N GLY A 286 -5.38 10.28 -15.89
CA GLY A 286 -6.55 10.50 -16.74
C GLY A 286 -7.91 10.38 -16.03
N GLU A 287 -8.00 9.75 -14.87
CA GLU A 287 -9.26 9.67 -14.13
C GLU A 287 -9.64 11.02 -13.50
N ALA A 288 -10.94 11.30 -13.53
CA ALA A 288 -11.48 12.54 -12.98
C ALA A 288 -11.49 12.55 -11.46
N ILE A 289 -11.19 13.69 -10.86
CA ILE A 289 -11.30 13.95 -9.43
C ILE A 289 -12.11 15.24 -9.20
N ARG A 290 -13.02 15.21 -8.23
CA ARG A 290 -13.80 16.35 -7.77
C ARG A 290 -13.60 16.55 -6.29
N PHE A 291 -13.67 17.78 -5.82
CA PHE A 291 -13.54 18.09 -4.41
C PHE A 291 -14.85 18.59 -3.82
N ARG A 292 -15.06 18.29 -2.55
CA ARG A 292 -16.19 18.81 -1.76
C ARG A 292 -15.67 19.37 -0.44
N ALA A 293 -15.88 20.65 -0.22
CA ALA A 293 -15.56 21.28 1.06
C ALA A 293 -16.50 20.79 2.16
N ILE A 294 -15.93 20.48 3.34
CA ILE A 294 -16.66 20.09 4.54
C ILE A 294 -16.12 20.84 5.76
N PRO A 295 -16.93 21.02 6.83
CA PRO A 295 -16.46 21.58 8.08
C PRO A 295 -15.40 20.69 8.76
N LEU A 296 -14.49 21.32 9.51
CA LEU A 296 -13.42 20.60 10.24
C LEU A 296 -13.99 19.57 11.24
N ALA A 297 -15.11 19.85 11.89
CA ALA A 297 -15.76 18.93 12.82
C ALA A 297 -16.20 17.63 12.12
N GLU A 298 -16.76 17.73 10.90
CA GLU A 298 -17.11 16.57 10.06
C GLU A 298 -15.85 15.79 9.66
N ALA A 299 -14.78 16.49 9.29
CA ALA A 299 -13.51 15.87 8.94
C ALA A 299 -12.95 15.03 10.08
N PHE A 300 -13.01 15.51 11.33
CA PHE A 300 -12.60 14.75 12.52
C PHE A 300 -13.48 13.54 12.80
N ALA A 301 -14.81 13.66 12.61
CA ALA A 301 -15.72 12.52 12.78
C ALA A 301 -15.36 11.39 11.79
N LEU A 302 -15.20 11.73 10.52
CA LEU A 302 -14.83 10.79 9.45
C LEU A 302 -13.42 10.18 9.63
N ALA A 303 -12.48 10.95 10.18
CA ALA A 303 -11.15 10.44 10.51
C ALA A 303 -11.21 9.36 11.61
N ARG A 304 -12.03 9.59 12.66
CA ARG A 304 -12.24 8.60 13.74
C ARG A 304 -12.95 7.34 13.21
N GLU A 305 -13.96 7.51 12.38
CA GLU A 305 -14.67 6.39 11.73
C GLU A 305 -13.70 5.54 10.88
N ARG A 306 -12.84 6.18 10.07
CA ARG A 306 -11.84 5.49 9.27
C ARG A 306 -10.80 4.77 10.13
N ALA A 307 -10.37 5.37 11.25
CA ALA A 307 -9.46 4.74 12.19
C ALA A 307 -10.11 3.49 12.81
N ALA A 308 -11.34 3.61 13.31
CA ALA A 308 -12.08 2.48 13.89
C ALA A 308 -12.28 1.34 12.88
N LEU A 309 -12.60 1.66 11.61
CA LEU A 309 -12.68 0.66 10.54
C LEU A 309 -11.33 -0.06 10.33
N THR A 310 -10.24 0.69 10.35
CA THR A 310 -8.90 0.11 10.18
C THR A 310 -8.53 -0.79 11.36
N ASP A 311 -8.79 -0.35 12.58
CA ASP A 311 -8.51 -1.09 13.81
C ASP A 311 -9.37 -2.37 13.93
N ALA A 312 -10.55 -2.38 13.31
CA ALA A 312 -11.44 -3.55 13.27
C ALA A 312 -11.03 -4.62 12.23
N LEU A 313 -10.08 -4.34 11.31
CA LEU A 313 -9.70 -5.28 10.25
C LEU A 313 -9.30 -6.67 10.76
N PRO A 314 -8.50 -6.83 11.84
CA PRO A 314 -8.15 -8.17 12.33
C PRO A 314 -9.36 -9.00 12.72
N GLY A 315 -10.37 -8.37 13.34
CA GLY A 315 -11.62 -9.03 13.70
C GLY A 315 -12.57 -9.28 12.52
N ALA A 316 -12.37 -8.60 11.40
CA ALA A 316 -13.14 -8.78 10.17
C ALA A 316 -12.57 -9.88 9.25
N VAL A 317 -11.35 -10.36 9.52
CA VAL A 317 -10.74 -11.48 8.79
C VAL A 317 -11.53 -12.75 9.10
N ARG A 318 -12.16 -13.32 8.07
CA ARG A 318 -12.91 -14.56 8.19
C ARG A 318 -12.00 -15.74 7.96
N ALA A 319 -12.07 -16.74 8.83
CA ALA A 319 -11.43 -18.01 8.59
C ALA A 319 -11.94 -18.61 7.27
N HIS A 320 -11.02 -18.95 6.37
CA HIS A 320 -11.37 -19.61 5.12
C HIS A 320 -11.15 -21.11 5.27
N ALA A 321 -12.24 -21.89 5.25
CA ALA A 321 -12.11 -23.34 5.20
C ALA A 321 -11.34 -23.71 3.91
N ALA A 322 -10.21 -24.38 4.07
CA ALA A 322 -9.44 -24.91 2.94
C ALA A 322 -10.42 -25.69 2.02
N SER A 323 -10.44 -25.35 0.75
CA SER A 323 -11.22 -26.12 -0.24
C SER A 323 -10.74 -27.56 -0.25
N ALA A 324 -11.56 -28.49 -0.75
CA ALA A 324 -11.12 -29.89 -0.90
C ALA A 324 -9.81 -29.98 -1.71
N GLY A 325 -9.60 -29.07 -2.67
CA GLY A 325 -8.34 -28.96 -3.42
C GLY A 325 -7.16 -28.47 -2.60
N ASP A 326 -7.36 -27.47 -1.71
CA ASP A 326 -6.31 -26.97 -0.81
C ASP A 326 -5.89 -28.06 0.19
N ARG A 327 -6.87 -28.86 0.67
CA ARG A 327 -6.62 -30.00 1.56
C ARG A 327 -5.88 -31.14 0.86
N LEU A 328 -6.21 -31.41 -0.42
CA LEU A 328 -5.54 -32.41 -1.24
C LEU A 328 -4.10 -31.98 -1.59
N ALA A 329 -3.87 -30.70 -1.90
CA ALA A 329 -2.52 -30.18 -2.16
C ALA A 329 -1.60 -30.20 -0.93
N GLY A 330 -2.17 -30.02 0.27
CA GLY A 330 -1.43 -30.14 1.55
C GLY A 330 -1.36 -31.55 2.13
N ALA A 331 -2.15 -32.49 1.62
CA ALA A 331 -2.10 -33.87 2.04
C ALA A 331 -1.00 -34.61 1.27
N ASN A 332 -0.02 -35.14 1.98
CA ASN A 332 0.94 -36.08 1.38
C ASN A 332 0.23 -37.37 0.99
N LEU A 333 -0.38 -37.41 -0.19
CA LEU A 333 -1.15 -38.56 -0.72
C LEU A 333 -0.23 -39.77 -1.03
N ALA A 334 1.08 -39.58 -1.07
CA ALA A 334 2.03 -40.65 -1.35
C ALA A 334 2.35 -41.52 -0.12
N GLY A 335 1.98 -41.07 1.09
CA GLY A 335 2.38 -41.74 2.34
C GLY A 335 3.89 -41.68 2.57
N ALA A 336 4.35 -42.27 3.64
CA ALA A 336 5.80 -42.54 3.81
C ALA A 336 6.25 -43.50 2.70
N ALA A 337 7.30 -43.11 1.97
CA ALA A 337 7.87 -44.00 0.94
C ALA A 337 8.26 -45.30 1.61
N VAL A 338 7.59 -46.38 1.23
CA VAL A 338 7.96 -47.73 1.64
C VAL A 338 9.16 -48.11 0.79
N ASP A 339 10.31 -48.34 1.41
CA ASP A 339 11.45 -48.87 0.70
C ASP A 339 11.09 -50.28 0.22
N ALA A 340 10.82 -50.42 -1.05
CA ALA A 340 10.45 -51.71 -1.68
C ALA A 340 11.58 -52.75 -1.64
N PHE A 341 12.78 -52.35 -1.19
CA PHE A 341 13.96 -53.21 -1.06
C PHE A 341 14.32 -53.50 0.40
N ALA A 342 13.57 -52.99 1.36
CA ALA A 342 13.73 -53.42 2.77
C ALA A 342 13.26 -54.88 2.91
N ASP A 343 14.20 -55.79 3.12
CA ASP A 343 13.94 -57.21 3.29
C ASP A 343 13.17 -57.44 4.62
N PRO A 344 11.90 -57.94 4.59
CA PRO A 344 11.12 -58.14 5.81
C PRO A 344 11.56 -59.36 6.67
N LEU A 345 12.69 -59.98 6.38
CA LEU A 345 13.11 -61.26 6.99
C LEU A 345 14.38 -61.17 7.85
N SER A 346 14.85 -59.99 8.27
CA SER A 346 16.10 -59.88 9.06
C SER A 346 15.89 -59.82 10.60
N ASP A 347 14.72 -60.16 11.16
CA ASP A 347 14.53 -60.29 12.59
C ASP A 347 13.96 -61.68 12.94
N GLY A 348 14.85 -62.60 13.22
CA GLY A 348 14.57 -63.86 13.93
C GLY A 348 15.85 -64.52 14.37
N PRO A 349 15.73 -65.36 15.42
CA PRO A 349 15.61 -65.15 16.87
C PRO A 349 16.90 -64.93 17.57
#